data_5dd574718a823519d58d305a4c0947a4
#
_entry.id   5dd574718a823519d58d305a4c0947a4
#
_cell.length_a   1.000
_cell.length_b   1.000
_cell.length_c   1.000
_cell.angle_alpha   90.00
_cell.angle_beta   90.00
_cell.angle_gamma   90.00
#
_symmetry.space_group_name_H-M   'P 1'
#
loop_
_entity.id
_entity.type
_entity.pdbx_description
1 polymer ?
#
loop_
_entity_poly.entity_id
_entity_poly.type
_entity_poly.pdbx_seq_one_letter_code
_entity_poly.pdbx_strand_id
1 'polypeptide(L)'
;GKAIDFHESNARPMGRVASGVRGVRLENEDDFVIGMICIAREDSDLLVVSENGYGKRSSINDYRITKRGGKGVMTLKTTDKTGNLVSIKEVKTNDELMIINQSGITIRISINDENIRVMGRATQGVRLIKLNKDDKISSVAKIEIIDDENKE
;
A
#
# COMPACT_ATOMS: atom_id res chain seq x y z
N GLY A 1 7.56 -7.73 -3.30
CA GLY A 1 7.12 -6.42 -3.77
C GLY A 1 8.03 -5.30 -3.32
N LYS A 2 8.19 -4.30 -4.17
CA LYS A 2 9.03 -3.13 -3.91
C LYS A 2 8.22 -1.85 -3.96
N ALA A 3 8.67 -0.82 -3.24
CA ALA A 3 8.16 0.54 -3.29
C ALA A 3 9.33 1.53 -3.40
N ILE A 4 9.07 2.65 -4.03
CA ILE A 4 10.01 3.78 -4.10
C ILE A 4 9.30 5.02 -3.56
N ASP A 5 10.02 5.75 -2.73
CA ASP A 5 9.57 7.05 -2.21
C ASP A 5 10.48 8.15 -2.76
N PHE A 6 9.87 9.22 -3.27
CA PHE A 6 10.57 10.39 -3.76
C PHE A 6 9.71 11.65 -3.61
N HIS A 7 10.36 12.79 -3.44
CA HIS A 7 9.68 14.07 -3.33
C HIS A 7 9.00 14.46 -4.65
N GLU A 8 7.82 15.03 -4.59
CA GLU A 8 7.00 15.44 -5.74
C GLU A 8 7.73 16.35 -6.72
N SER A 9 8.64 17.21 -6.22
CA SER A 9 9.46 18.11 -7.06
C SER A 9 10.37 17.36 -8.05
N ASN A 10 10.58 16.05 -7.86
CA ASN A 10 11.28 15.21 -8.82
C ASN A 10 10.44 14.91 -10.09
N ALA A 11 9.12 15.12 -10.03
CA ALA A 11 8.20 14.99 -11.14
C ALA A 11 7.66 16.38 -11.48
N ARG A 12 8.40 17.13 -12.31
CA ARG A 12 8.01 18.48 -12.73
C ARG A 12 6.65 18.49 -13.45
N PRO A 13 5.85 19.55 -13.32
CA PRO A 13 4.67 19.74 -14.16
C PRO A 13 5.05 19.74 -15.65
N MET A 14 4.27 19.00 -16.45
CA MET A 14 4.49 18.83 -17.89
C MET A 14 3.19 19.01 -18.65
N GLY A 15 3.30 19.42 -19.92
CA GLY A 15 2.15 19.55 -20.80
C GLY A 15 1.43 18.20 -21.04
N ARG A 16 0.17 18.30 -21.44
CA ARG A 16 -0.72 17.12 -21.66
C ARG A 16 -0.15 16.08 -22.61
N VAL A 17 0.61 16.50 -23.64
CA VAL A 17 1.17 15.60 -24.67
C VAL A 17 2.57 15.08 -24.33
N ALA A 18 3.10 15.41 -23.16
CA ALA A 18 4.41 14.91 -22.75
C ALA A 18 4.36 13.43 -22.41
N SER A 19 5.41 12.69 -22.76
CA SER A 19 5.54 11.25 -22.46
C SER A 19 5.72 10.95 -20.95
N GLY A 20 5.90 11.99 -20.14
CA GLY A 20 6.16 11.84 -18.72
C GLY A 20 7.61 11.48 -18.39
N VAL A 21 7.86 11.18 -17.15
CA VAL A 21 9.18 10.78 -16.64
C VAL A 21 9.08 9.48 -15.87
N ARG A 22 10.16 8.70 -15.86
CA ARG A 22 10.18 7.42 -15.15
C ARG A 22 10.08 7.64 -13.65
N GLY A 23 9.03 7.11 -13.02
CA GLY A 23 8.85 7.10 -11.57
C GLY A 23 9.68 6.00 -10.90
N VAL A 24 9.60 4.78 -11.40
CA VAL A 24 10.26 3.58 -10.85
C VAL A 24 10.90 2.77 -11.98
N ARG A 25 11.96 2.03 -11.65
CA ARG A 25 12.59 1.05 -12.54
C ARG A 25 12.14 -0.35 -12.14
N LEU A 26 11.35 -0.98 -13.00
CA LEU A 26 10.96 -2.38 -12.87
C LEU A 26 12.16 -3.28 -13.16
N GLU A 27 12.26 -4.42 -12.49
CA GLU A 27 13.41 -5.32 -12.59
C GLU A 27 13.17 -6.47 -13.56
N ASN A 28 11.91 -6.92 -13.69
CA ASN A 28 11.51 -8.03 -14.54
C ASN A 28 10.44 -7.58 -15.53
N GLU A 29 10.28 -8.33 -16.61
CA GLU A 29 9.26 -8.04 -17.64
C GLU A 29 7.83 -8.23 -17.11
N ASP A 30 7.65 -9.13 -16.14
CA ASP A 30 6.36 -9.40 -15.51
C ASP A 30 6.02 -8.42 -14.36
N ASP A 31 6.95 -7.55 -13.97
CA ASP A 31 6.70 -6.53 -12.95
C ASP A 31 5.86 -5.39 -13.50
N PHE A 32 4.92 -4.91 -12.70
CA PHE A 32 4.13 -3.72 -13.03
C PHE A 32 3.83 -2.89 -11.78
N VAL A 33 3.45 -1.64 -11.99
CA VAL A 33 3.08 -0.72 -10.90
C VAL A 33 1.64 -1.00 -10.49
N ILE A 34 1.44 -1.41 -9.24
CA ILE A 34 0.12 -1.75 -8.70
C ILE A 34 -0.60 -0.54 -8.07
N GLY A 35 0.10 0.54 -7.83
CA GLY A 35 -0.49 1.74 -7.25
C GLY A 35 0.54 2.82 -6.96
N MET A 36 0.02 4.00 -6.71
CA MET A 36 0.75 5.18 -6.28
C MET A 36 -0.09 5.94 -5.25
N ILE A 37 0.54 6.48 -4.25
CA ILE A 37 -0.08 7.33 -3.25
C ILE A 37 0.72 8.61 -3.08
N CYS A 38 0.04 9.70 -2.73
CA CYS A 38 0.67 10.91 -2.22
C CYS A 38 0.57 10.87 -0.70
N ILE A 39 1.70 11.02 -0.02
CA ILE A 39 1.73 11.11 1.44
C ILE A 39 1.32 12.54 1.81
N ALA A 40 0.12 12.69 2.32
CA ALA A 40 -0.49 13.99 2.64
C ALA A 40 -0.68 14.21 4.14
N ARG A 41 -0.70 13.15 4.94
CA ARG A 41 -0.95 13.23 6.37
C ARG A 41 0.34 13.01 7.15
N GLU A 42 0.62 13.89 8.10
CA GLU A 42 1.71 13.68 9.06
C GLU A 42 1.46 12.43 9.90
N ASP A 43 2.53 11.76 10.31
CA ASP A 43 2.49 10.55 11.15
C ASP A 43 1.60 9.43 10.60
N SER A 44 1.53 9.33 9.28
CA SER A 44 0.85 8.21 8.62
C SER A 44 1.78 7.01 8.43
N ASP A 45 1.16 5.86 8.23
CA ASP A 45 1.84 4.63 7.89
C ASP A 45 1.48 4.18 6.48
N LEU A 46 2.29 3.29 5.96
CA LEU A 46 2.06 2.65 4.67
C LEU A 46 1.49 1.25 4.90
N LEU A 47 0.28 1.02 4.40
CA LEU A 47 -0.33 -0.30 4.35
C LEU A 47 -0.14 -0.90 2.96
N VAL A 48 0.37 -2.11 2.90
CA VAL A 48 0.43 -2.93 1.69
C VAL A 48 -0.37 -4.21 1.87
N VAL A 49 -1.07 -4.62 0.81
CA VAL A 49 -1.92 -5.82 0.81
C VAL A 49 -1.57 -6.68 -0.39
N SER A 50 -1.50 -8.00 -0.19
CA SER A 50 -1.22 -8.99 -1.23
C SER A 50 -2.46 -9.81 -1.60
N GLU A 51 -2.44 -10.42 -2.77
CA GLU A 51 -3.58 -11.13 -3.36
C GLU A 51 -4.12 -12.29 -2.51
N ASN A 52 -3.27 -12.94 -1.72
CA ASN A 52 -3.67 -14.08 -0.87
C ASN A 52 -4.12 -13.66 0.55
N GLY A 53 -4.46 -12.39 0.75
CA GLY A 53 -5.01 -11.91 2.01
C GLY A 53 -4.00 -11.56 3.09
N TYR A 54 -2.74 -11.41 2.74
CA TYR A 54 -1.68 -10.93 3.62
C TYR A 54 -1.46 -9.43 3.44
N GLY A 55 -1.01 -8.80 4.50
CA GLY A 55 -0.65 -7.40 4.45
C GLY A 55 0.08 -6.97 5.69
N LYS A 56 0.54 -5.74 5.69
CA LYS A 56 1.16 -5.13 6.84
C LYS A 56 1.12 -3.62 6.76
N ARG A 57 1.22 -3.03 7.91
CA ARG A 57 1.40 -1.62 8.15
C ARG A 57 2.85 -1.36 8.53
N SER A 58 3.52 -0.42 7.89
CA SER A 58 4.90 -0.01 8.20
C SER A 58 4.97 1.50 8.31
N SER A 59 5.82 2.02 9.20
CA SER A 59 6.05 3.45 9.28
C SER A 59 6.55 3.99 7.94
N ILE A 60 6.05 5.15 7.52
CA ILE A 60 6.56 5.82 6.32
C ILE A 60 8.04 6.14 6.45
N ASN A 61 8.53 6.37 7.67
CA ASN A 61 9.93 6.66 7.95
C ASN A 61 10.88 5.47 7.68
N ASP A 62 10.35 4.26 7.54
CA ASP A 62 11.13 3.09 7.11
C ASP A 62 11.48 3.15 5.60
N TYR A 63 10.86 4.05 4.84
CA TYR A 63 11.10 4.26 3.43
C TYR A 63 11.97 5.50 3.24
N ARG A 64 13.19 5.28 2.77
CA ARG A 64 14.08 6.40 2.49
C ARG A 64 13.60 7.17 1.27
N ILE A 65 13.55 8.48 1.38
CA ILE A 65 13.30 9.36 0.24
C ILE A 65 14.51 9.28 -0.71
N THR A 66 14.24 8.98 -1.97
CA THR A 66 15.27 8.83 -3.01
C THR A 66 14.95 9.72 -4.21
N LYS A 67 15.76 9.66 -5.25
CA LYS A 67 15.39 10.22 -6.55
C LYS A 67 14.47 9.23 -7.28
N ARG A 68 13.50 9.76 -8.06
CA ARG A 68 12.65 8.94 -8.93
C ARG A 68 13.45 8.07 -9.89
N GLY A 69 12.85 7.02 -10.43
CA GLY A 69 13.46 6.16 -11.45
C GLY A 69 14.43 5.12 -10.88
N GLY A 70 14.56 5.01 -9.56
CA GLY A 70 15.28 3.95 -8.90
C GLY A 70 14.50 2.63 -8.85
N LYS A 71 15.14 1.58 -8.31
CA LYS A 71 14.52 0.25 -8.13
C LYS A 71 13.61 0.16 -6.90
N GLY A 72 13.67 1.13 -6.00
CA GLY A 72 12.97 1.11 -4.73
C GLY A 72 13.57 0.14 -3.70
N VAL A 73 12.82 -0.06 -2.64
CA VAL A 73 13.17 -0.92 -1.50
C VAL A 73 12.07 -1.96 -1.28
N MET A 74 12.42 -3.10 -0.68
CA MET A 74 11.43 -4.12 -0.35
C MET A 74 10.37 -3.55 0.59
N THR A 75 9.09 -3.70 0.23
CA THR A 75 7.95 -3.30 1.05
C THR A 75 7.16 -4.49 1.59
N LEU A 76 7.16 -5.61 0.88
CA LEU A 76 6.61 -6.88 1.34
C LEU A 76 7.44 -8.02 0.76
N LYS A 77 7.83 -8.97 1.60
CA LYS A 77 8.42 -10.22 1.12
C LYS A 77 7.32 -11.09 0.50
N THR A 78 7.23 -11.06 -0.81
CA THR A 78 6.31 -11.90 -1.57
C THR A 78 6.79 -13.33 -1.61
N THR A 79 5.89 -14.27 -1.40
CA THR A 79 6.11 -15.73 -1.44
C THR A 79 4.87 -16.38 -2.03
N ASP A 80 4.91 -17.68 -2.32
CA ASP A 80 3.72 -18.43 -2.75
C ASP A 80 2.56 -18.32 -1.76
N LYS A 81 2.88 -18.17 -0.48
CA LYS A 81 1.90 -18.01 0.59
C LYS A 81 1.19 -16.65 0.53
N THR A 82 1.91 -15.58 0.31
CA THR A 82 1.35 -14.22 0.28
C THR A 82 0.76 -13.87 -1.08
N GLY A 83 1.33 -14.42 -2.14
CA GLY A 83 1.08 -13.96 -3.50
C GLY A 83 1.68 -12.57 -3.78
N ASN A 84 1.28 -11.97 -4.88
CA ASN A 84 1.76 -10.67 -5.33
C ASN A 84 1.07 -9.52 -4.60
N LEU A 85 1.70 -8.34 -4.59
CA LEU A 85 1.08 -7.12 -4.10
C LEU A 85 -0.09 -6.70 -4.99
N VAL A 86 -1.19 -6.26 -4.37
CA VAL A 86 -2.38 -5.77 -5.08
C VAL A 86 -2.77 -4.35 -4.67
N SER A 87 -2.34 -3.87 -3.50
CA SER A 87 -2.73 -2.54 -3.03
C SER A 87 -1.69 -1.90 -2.12
N ILE A 88 -1.65 -0.57 -2.18
CA ILE A 88 -0.90 0.29 -1.29
C ILE A 88 -1.81 1.43 -0.83
N LYS A 89 -1.81 1.76 0.47
CA LYS A 89 -2.61 2.83 1.07
C LYS A 89 -1.80 3.58 2.12
N GLU A 90 -1.99 4.89 2.19
CA GLU A 90 -1.61 5.69 3.35
C GLU A 90 -2.70 5.54 4.41
N VAL A 91 -2.34 5.18 5.64
CA VAL A 91 -3.28 4.90 6.71
C VAL A 91 -2.83 5.48 8.05
N LYS A 92 -3.78 5.74 8.92
CA LYS A 92 -3.57 6.05 10.35
C LYS A 92 -4.32 5.06 11.22
N THR A 93 -3.95 5.00 12.49
CA THR A 93 -4.77 4.33 13.51
C THR A 93 -6.17 4.93 13.50
N ASN A 94 -7.18 4.08 13.62
CA ASN A 94 -8.62 4.35 13.53
C ASN A 94 -9.18 4.52 12.11
N ASP A 95 -8.37 4.63 11.06
CA ASP A 95 -8.88 4.44 9.71
C ASP A 95 -9.48 3.04 9.55
N GLU A 96 -10.30 2.82 8.56
CA GLU A 96 -10.88 1.53 8.24
C GLU A 96 -10.54 1.11 6.82
N LEU A 97 -10.46 -0.19 6.61
CA LEU A 97 -10.30 -0.81 5.31
C LEU A 97 -11.56 -1.53 4.89
N MET A 98 -11.89 -1.42 3.63
CA MET A 98 -12.84 -2.28 2.96
C MET A 98 -12.07 -3.14 1.96
N ILE A 99 -12.06 -4.45 2.18
CA ILE A 99 -11.36 -5.42 1.33
C ILE A 99 -12.40 -6.20 0.55
N ILE A 100 -12.24 -6.25 -0.76
CA ILE A 100 -13.15 -6.96 -1.68
C ILE A 100 -12.34 -8.06 -2.36
N ASN A 101 -12.82 -9.29 -2.30
CA ASN A 101 -12.22 -10.42 -2.99
C ASN A 101 -12.85 -10.66 -4.39
N GLN A 102 -12.27 -11.54 -5.18
CA GLN A 102 -12.76 -11.85 -6.53
C GLN A 102 -14.13 -12.51 -6.53
N SER A 103 -14.49 -13.23 -5.47
CA SER A 103 -15.83 -13.82 -5.30
C SER A 103 -16.91 -12.80 -4.89
N GLY A 104 -16.55 -11.52 -4.69
CA GLY A 104 -17.47 -10.45 -4.34
C GLY A 104 -17.76 -10.31 -2.85
N ILE A 105 -17.09 -11.06 -1.98
CA ILE A 105 -17.22 -10.89 -0.53
C ILE A 105 -16.47 -9.63 -0.13
N THR A 106 -17.13 -8.79 0.66
CA THR A 106 -16.57 -7.55 1.20
C THR A 106 -16.42 -7.65 2.70
N ILE A 107 -15.24 -7.27 3.20
CA ILE A 107 -14.92 -7.25 4.63
C ILE A 107 -14.45 -5.85 5.00
N ARG A 108 -14.89 -5.38 6.18
CA ARG A 108 -14.48 -4.13 6.80
C ARG A 108 -13.59 -4.44 8.02
N ILE A 109 -12.43 -3.80 8.10
CA ILE A 109 -11.44 -4.02 9.16
C ILE A 109 -10.97 -2.65 9.66
N SER A 110 -10.99 -2.44 10.98
CA SER A 110 -10.40 -1.25 11.61
C SER A 110 -8.88 -1.38 11.68
N ILE A 111 -8.18 -0.28 11.41
CA ILE A 111 -6.73 -0.19 11.51
C ILE A 111 -6.36 0.18 12.94
N ASN A 112 -5.90 -0.79 13.69
CA ASN A 112 -5.37 -0.65 15.04
C ASN A 112 -4.29 -1.70 15.28
N ASP A 113 -3.59 -1.63 16.41
CA ASP A 113 -2.49 -2.54 16.69
C ASP A 113 -2.92 -3.99 16.99
N GLU A 114 -4.19 -4.21 17.32
CA GLU A 114 -4.74 -5.56 17.51
C GLU A 114 -4.95 -6.26 16.17
N ASN A 115 -5.48 -5.54 15.17
CA ASN A 115 -5.79 -6.09 13.86
C ASN A 115 -4.60 -6.00 12.90
N ILE A 116 -3.97 -4.81 12.80
CA ILE A 116 -2.88 -4.53 11.87
C ILE A 116 -1.82 -3.69 12.58
N ARG A 117 -0.95 -4.35 13.32
CA ARG A 117 0.17 -3.68 14.01
C ARG A 117 1.21 -3.15 13.03
N VAL A 118 1.92 -2.12 13.44
CA VAL A 118 3.09 -1.61 12.71
C VAL A 118 4.21 -2.65 12.72
N MET A 119 4.79 -2.93 11.57
CA MET A 119 5.83 -3.94 11.38
C MET A 119 6.94 -3.41 10.47
N GLY A 120 8.13 -3.96 10.62
CA GLY A 120 9.26 -3.64 9.77
C GLY A 120 8.98 -3.88 8.28
N ARG A 121 9.49 -3.02 7.42
CA ARG A 121 9.28 -2.96 5.98
C ARG A 121 9.54 -4.28 5.23
N ALA A 122 10.59 -5.01 5.58
CA ALA A 122 11.03 -6.20 4.84
C ALA A 122 10.36 -7.52 5.28
N THR A 123 9.34 -7.48 6.13
CA THR A 123 8.65 -8.67 6.61
C THR A 123 7.61 -9.18 5.62
N GLN A 124 7.14 -10.42 5.85
CA GLN A 124 6.07 -11.06 5.06
C GLN A 124 4.67 -10.51 5.42
N GLY A 125 4.53 -9.81 6.53
CA GLY A 125 3.25 -9.34 7.04
C GLY A 125 2.45 -10.41 7.79
N VAL A 126 1.19 -10.09 8.03
CA VAL A 126 0.21 -10.92 8.73
C VAL A 126 -0.98 -11.21 7.82
N ARG A 127 -1.74 -12.24 8.14
CA ARG A 127 -2.99 -12.50 7.43
C ARG A 127 -4.06 -11.51 7.88
N LEU A 128 -4.56 -10.71 6.96
CA LEU A 128 -5.64 -9.75 7.19
C LEU A 128 -7.02 -10.41 7.03
N ILE A 129 -7.14 -11.35 6.11
CA ILE A 129 -8.37 -12.05 5.77
C ILE A 129 -8.05 -13.50 5.43
N LYS A 130 -8.92 -14.41 5.86
CA LYS A 130 -8.90 -15.81 5.42
C LYS A 130 -9.75 -15.93 4.15
N LEU A 131 -9.11 -16.19 3.02
CA LEU A 131 -9.78 -16.43 1.75
C LEU A 131 -10.17 -17.90 1.60
N ASN A 132 -11.22 -18.17 0.85
CA ASN A 132 -11.54 -19.50 0.38
C ASN A 132 -10.48 -19.98 -0.62
N LYS A 133 -10.48 -21.31 -0.88
CA LYS A 133 -9.57 -21.88 -1.87
C LYS A 133 -9.78 -21.20 -3.22
N ASP A 134 -8.68 -20.86 -3.89
CA ASP A 134 -8.62 -20.24 -5.21
C ASP A 134 -9.21 -18.81 -5.29
N ASP A 135 -9.61 -18.21 -4.15
CA ASP A 135 -10.04 -16.82 -4.10
C ASP A 135 -8.85 -15.88 -3.83
N LYS A 136 -8.96 -14.65 -4.33
CA LYS A 136 -7.93 -13.63 -4.19
C LYS A 136 -8.55 -12.27 -3.88
N ILE A 137 -7.78 -11.39 -3.26
CA ILE A 137 -8.17 -9.99 -3.08
C ILE A 137 -8.21 -9.31 -4.46
N SER A 138 -9.33 -8.66 -4.75
CA SER A 138 -9.57 -7.88 -5.95
C SER A 138 -9.22 -6.41 -5.77
N SER A 139 -9.66 -5.81 -4.66
CA SER A 139 -9.41 -4.40 -4.37
C SER A 139 -9.44 -4.10 -2.88
N VAL A 140 -8.83 -2.98 -2.52
CA VAL A 140 -8.82 -2.45 -1.14
C VAL A 140 -9.16 -0.97 -1.19
N ALA A 141 -10.14 -0.55 -0.42
CA ALA A 141 -10.48 0.85 -0.20
C ALA A 141 -10.17 1.25 1.23
N LYS A 142 -9.74 2.51 1.42
CA LYS A 142 -9.56 3.12 2.74
C LYS A 142 -10.77 3.99 3.05
N ILE A 143 -11.26 3.93 4.28
CA ILE A 143 -12.27 4.81 4.82
C ILE A 143 -11.58 5.62 5.93
N GLU A 144 -11.48 6.92 5.73
CA GLU A 144 -10.98 7.84 6.76
C GLU A 144 -12.08 8.12 7.76
N ILE A 145 -11.80 7.89 9.02
CA ILE A 145 -12.68 8.33 10.11
C ILE A 145 -12.25 9.75 10.46
N ILE A 146 -13.11 10.70 10.17
CA ILE A 146 -12.93 12.09 10.58
C ILE A 146 -13.55 12.20 11.96
N ASP A 147 -12.73 12.40 12.98
CA ASP A 147 -13.22 12.72 14.32
C ASP A 147 -13.85 14.14 14.27
N ASP A 148 -15.16 14.21 14.34
CA ASP A 148 -15.95 15.46 14.37
C ASP A 148 -15.80 16.20 15.73
N GLU A 149 -14.59 16.23 16.32
CA GLU A 149 -14.34 16.93 17.60
C GLU A 149 -14.13 18.46 17.45
N ASN A 150 -14.50 19.07 16.35
CA ASN A 150 -14.50 20.53 16.20
C ASN A 150 -15.83 21.07 15.68
N LYS A 151 -16.92 20.77 16.41
CA LYS A 151 -18.15 21.57 16.34
C LYS A 151 -18.45 22.13 17.73
N GLU A 152 -17.79 23.21 18.07
CA GLU A 152 -18.28 24.26 18.98
C GLU A 152 -18.22 25.62 18.29
#